data_88de309aaa0a8c91deb6527bd201538f
#
_entry.id   88de309aaa0a8c91deb6527bd201538f
#
_cell.length_a   1.000
_cell.length_b   1.000
_cell.length_c   1.000
_cell.angle_alpha   90.00
_cell.angle_beta   90.00
_cell.angle_gamma   90.00
#
_symmetry.space_group_name_H-M   'P 1'
#
loop_
_entity.id
_entity.type
_entity.pdbx_description
1 polymer ?
#
loop_
_entity_poly.entity_id
_entity_poly.type
_entity_poly.pdbx_seq_one_letter_code
_entity_poly.pdbx_strand_id
1 'polypeptide(L)'
;RWISGKLIDSEIFGLIKSKDRASSYPDVILKHKYPFKFEPCIIGVKKALELGKAILTKVTFTDIKLKNKLDGCPYIPASKCKNLKDPIEDNGRILSASTLTMTLTDIDLKIINQTYTYTNAIFTETYMAEYEELPQQLKKVVLKYFKGKTELKGIEEKENDYIKFKGRFNAIYGLMVQSPAKLLIEYSNDYPDLFANETERTLEEVYNKNIKNTTLLYQWGVWVTAWARW
;
A
#
# COMPACT_ATOMS: atom_id res chain seq x y z
N ARG A 1 -14.15 -6.38 -0.39
CA ARG A 1 -15.27 -6.26 -1.35
C ARG A 1 -16.30 -5.32 -0.78
N TRP A 2 -16.54 -4.24 -1.47
CA TRP A 2 -17.65 -3.35 -1.12
C TRP A 2 -18.84 -3.68 -2.03
N ILE A 3 -20.00 -3.86 -1.43
CA ILE A 3 -21.27 -4.10 -2.15
C ILE A 3 -22.10 -2.84 -1.94
N SER A 4 -22.61 -2.24 -3.02
CA SER A 4 -23.39 -1.02 -2.90
C SER A 4 -24.65 -1.27 -2.05
N GLY A 5 -25.06 -0.28 -1.23
CA GLY A 5 -26.24 -0.38 -0.37
C GLY A 5 -27.54 -0.76 -1.08
N LYS A 6 -27.62 -0.52 -2.38
CA LYS A 6 -28.75 -0.96 -3.21
C LYS A 6 -28.88 -2.47 -3.33
N LEU A 7 -27.78 -3.23 -3.10
CA LEU A 7 -27.82 -4.69 -3.16
C LEU A 7 -28.15 -5.33 -1.81
N ILE A 8 -28.09 -4.57 -0.71
CA ILE A 8 -28.38 -5.08 0.63
C ILE A 8 -29.88 -5.14 0.87
N ASP A 9 -30.63 -4.18 0.33
CA ASP A 9 -32.08 -4.04 0.53
C ASP A 9 -32.91 -4.67 -0.60
N SER A 10 -32.26 -5.20 -1.64
CA SER A 10 -32.96 -5.82 -2.76
C SER A 10 -32.70 -7.32 -2.78
N GLU A 11 -33.74 -8.13 -2.72
CA GLU A 11 -33.72 -9.57 -3.00
C GLU A 11 -33.42 -9.90 -4.47
N ILE A 12 -32.92 -8.94 -5.24
CA ILE A 12 -32.60 -9.11 -6.66
C ILE A 12 -31.20 -9.72 -6.75
N PHE A 13 -31.16 -11.04 -6.73
CA PHE A 13 -29.97 -11.81 -7.09
C PHE A 13 -29.85 -11.91 -8.60
N GLY A 14 -29.34 -10.85 -9.24
CA GLY A 14 -28.91 -10.89 -10.61
C GLY A 14 -27.57 -11.62 -10.77
N LEU A 15 -27.13 -11.83 -12.02
CA LEU A 15 -25.83 -12.42 -12.33
C LEU A 15 -24.71 -11.53 -11.78
N ILE A 16 -24.06 -11.94 -10.68
CA ILE A 16 -22.94 -11.22 -10.09
C ILE A 16 -21.67 -11.55 -10.87
N LYS A 17 -21.14 -10.55 -11.59
CA LYS A 17 -19.83 -10.67 -12.27
C LYS A 17 -18.72 -10.25 -11.32
N SER A 18 -17.85 -11.18 -10.96
CA SER A 18 -16.61 -10.90 -10.22
C SER A 18 -15.46 -10.81 -11.21
N LYS A 19 -14.71 -9.69 -11.17
CA LYS A 19 -13.45 -9.53 -11.91
C LYS A 19 -12.30 -9.43 -10.90
N ASP A 20 -11.28 -10.23 -11.11
CA ASP A 20 -10.04 -10.15 -10.35
C ASP A 20 -8.89 -9.73 -11.28
N ARG A 21 -8.05 -8.82 -10.79
CA ARG A 21 -6.85 -8.39 -11.52
C ARG A 21 -5.74 -9.39 -11.27
N ALA A 22 -5.40 -10.17 -12.27
CA ALA A 22 -4.32 -11.14 -12.18
C ALA A 22 -2.99 -10.44 -11.87
N SER A 23 -2.34 -10.85 -10.76
CA SER A 23 -0.98 -10.38 -10.42
C SER A 23 -0.86 -8.84 -10.30
N SER A 24 -1.80 -8.21 -9.59
CA SER A 24 -1.90 -6.74 -9.49
C SER A 24 -0.59 -6.05 -9.11
N TYR A 25 0.10 -6.48 -8.03
CA TYR A 25 1.35 -5.84 -7.60
C TYR A 25 2.50 -5.95 -8.61
N PRO A 26 2.82 -7.15 -9.16
CA PRO A 26 3.82 -7.24 -10.21
C PRO A 26 3.49 -6.46 -11.48
N ASP A 27 2.22 -6.37 -11.86
CA ASP A 27 1.79 -5.59 -13.03
C ASP A 27 2.12 -4.11 -12.82
N VAL A 28 1.78 -3.53 -11.66
CA VAL A 28 2.09 -2.13 -11.37
C VAL A 28 3.61 -1.89 -11.21
N ILE A 29 4.37 -2.85 -10.67
CA ILE A 29 5.84 -2.78 -10.59
C ILE A 29 6.46 -2.56 -11.99
N LEU A 30 5.91 -3.21 -12.99
CA LEU A 30 6.43 -3.13 -14.37
C LEU A 30 5.99 -1.87 -15.12
N LYS A 31 4.80 -1.33 -14.81
CA LYS A 31 4.13 -0.29 -15.60
C LYS A 31 4.36 1.13 -15.12
N HIS A 32 4.67 1.32 -13.83
CA HIS A 32 4.71 2.64 -13.24
C HIS A 32 6.13 3.07 -12.86
N LYS A 33 6.27 4.36 -12.64
CA LYS A 33 7.46 4.99 -12.05
C LYS A 33 7.29 5.11 -10.53
N TYR A 34 8.41 5.23 -9.83
CA TYR A 34 8.49 5.17 -8.38
C TYR A 34 9.36 6.28 -7.80
N PRO A 35 9.07 6.77 -6.58
CA PRO A 35 9.89 7.79 -5.95
C PRO A 35 11.22 7.21 -5.47
N PHE A 36 12.29 7.96 -5.63
CA PHE A 36 13.62 7.54 -5.18
C PHE A 36 14.13 8.32 -3.97
N LYS A 37 14.35 9.62 -4.11
CA LYS A 37 14.88 10.47 -3.05
C LYS A 37 13.84 11.47 -2.60
N PHE A 38 13.45 11.36 -1.34
CA PHE A 38 12.53 12.30 -0.74
C PHE A 38 13.28 13.50 -0.15
N GLU A 39 12.73 14.67 -0.35
CA GLU A 39 13.13 15.93 0.26
C GLU A 39 11.91 16.67 0.82
N PRO A 40 12.07 17.56 1.80
CA PRO A 40 10.96 18.38 2.30
C PRO A 40 10.32 19.19 1.16
N CYS A 41 8.98 19.19 1.11
CA CYS A 41 8.24 19.90 0.08
C CYS A 41 8.10 21.39 0.43
N ILE A 42 9.04 22.22 -0.02
CA ILE A 42 9.04 23.68 0.22
C ILE A 42 8.12 24.46 -0.73
N ILE A 43 7.78 23.89 -1.88
CA ILE A 43 6.96 24.55 -2.91
C ILE A 43 5.45 24.41 -2.71
N GLY A 44 5.04 23.65 -1.70
CA GLY A 44 3.65 23.34 -1.40
C GLY A 44 3.07 22.19 -2.24
N VAL A 45 2.12 21.47 -1.63
CA VAL A 45 1.51 20.23 -2.19
C VAL A 45 0.92 20.48 -3.56
N LYS A 46 0.12 21.55 -3.73
CA LYS A 46 -0.55 21.84 -5.00
C LYS A 46 0.42 21.96 -6.16
N LYS A 47 1.46 22.78 -5.97
CA LYS A 47 2.48 23.01 -7.02
C LYS A 47 3.31 21.76 -7.30
N ALA A 48 3.65 20.99 -6.27
CA ALA A 48 4.36 19.73 -6.45
C ALA A 48 3.54 18.71 -7.24
N LEU A 49 2.22 18.61 -7.01
CA LEU A 49 1.30 17.78 -7.79
C LEU A 49 1.20 18.24 -9.26
N GLU A 50 1.11 19.55 -9.49
CA GLU A 50 1.10 20.15 -10.85
C GLU A 50 2.38 19.83 -11.63
N LEU A 51 3.51 19.78 -10.94
CA LEU A 51 4.81 19.38 -11.50
C LEU A 51 5.00 17.86 -11.65
N GLY A 52 3.99 17.06 -11.28
CA GLY A 52 4.05 15.61 -11.39
C GLY A 52 4.99 14.92 -10.42
N LYS A 53 5.31 15.55 -9.29
CA LYS A 53 6.17 14.96 -8.25
C LYS A 53 5.40 13.89 -7.47
N ALA A 54 6.11 12.87 -7.01
CA ALA A 54 5.61 11.98 -5.97
C ALA A 54 5.54 12.74 -4.64
N ILE A 55 4.45 12.58 -3.89
CA ILE A 55 4.25 13.25 -2.61
C ILE A 55 3.92 12.22 -1.55
N LEU A 56 4.53 12.37 -0.38
CA LEU A 56 4.14 11.73 0.86
C LEU A 56 3.78 12.83 1.85
N THR A 57 2.55 12.86 2.33
CA THR A 57 2.08 13.92 3.21
C THR A 57 1.13 13.41 4.27
N LYS A 58 1.21 14.00 5.46
CA LYS A 58 0.19 13.86 6.49
C LYS A 58 -0.85 14.94 6.27
N VAL A 59 -2.09 14.54 6.13
CA VAL A 59 -3.20 15.47 5.86
C VAL A 59 -4.30 15.30 6.88
N THR A 60 -4.85 16.44 7.33
CA THR A 60 -6.06 16.50 8.16
C THR A 60 -7.19 17.08 7.33
N PHE A 61 -8.22 16.27 7.12
CA PHE A 61 -9.45 16.69 6.46
C PHE A 61 -10.50 17.14 7.49
N THR A 62 -11.28 18.13 7.10
CA THR A 62 -12.46 18.61 7.85
C THR A 62 -13.71 18.36 7.01
N ASP A 63 -14.78 17.88 7.65
CA ASP A 63 -16.09 17.57 7.04
C ASP A 63 -16.01 16.72 5.78
N ILE A 64 -15.20 15.68 5.85
CA ILE A 64 -15.03 14.76 4.73
C ILE A 64 -16.24 13.85 4.55
N LYS A 65 -16.71 13.71 3.31
CA LYS A 65 -17.89 12.92 2.97
C LYS A 65 -17.78 12.30 1.60
N LEU A 66 -18.18 11.06 1.46
CA LEU A 66 -18.28 10.36 0.17
C LEU A 66 -19.25 11.11 -0.77
N LYS A 67 -18.82 11.39 -2.00
CA LYS A 67 -19.61 12.17 -2.99
C LYS A 67 -20.91 11.46 -3.35
N ASN A 68 -20.85 10.15 -3.57
CA ASN A 68 -22.01 9.34 -3.88
C ASN A 68 -22.06 8.10 -2.97
N LYS A 69 -23.01 8.09 -2.04
CA LYS A 69 -23.16 6.97 -1.11
C LYS A 69 -23.66 5.67 -1.75
N LEU A 70 -24.34 5.77 -2.89
CA LEU A 70 -24.97 4.61 -3.54
C LEU A 70 -24.05 3.93 -4.54
N ASP A 71 -23.27 4.69 -5.28
CA ASP A 71 -22.43 4.20 -6.38
C ASP A 71 -20.93 4.39 -6.09
N GLY A 72 -20.58 5.19 -5.07
CA GLY A 72 -19.20 5.44 -4.68
C GLY A 72 -18.63 4.27 -3.85
N CYS A 73 -17.42 3.84 -4.20
CA CYS A 73 -16.69 2.90 -3.38
C CYS A 73 -15.92 3.67 -2.30
N PRO A 74 -16.20 3.49 -1.01
CA PRO A 74 -15.49 4.18 0.04
C PRO A 74 -14.02 3.72 0.08
N TYR A 75 -13.12 4.68 -0.06
CA TYR A 75 -11.69 4.42 -0.19
C TYR A 75 -10.95 4.37 1.14
N ILE A 76 -11.29 5.28 2.05
CA ILE A 76 -10.54 5.53 3.28
C ILE A 76 -10.81 4.43 4.31
N PRO A 77 -9.78 3.64 4.73
CA PRO A 77 -9.96 2.67 5.80
C PRO A 77 -9.90 3.37 7.18
N ALA A 78 -10.86 3.11 8.05
CA ALA A 78 -10.92 3.64 9.41
C ALA A 78 -9.66 3.33 10.22
N SER A 79 -9.11 2.11 10.06
CA SER A 79 -7.90 1.64 10.74
C SER A 79 -6.63 2.42 10.41
N LYS A 80 -6.62 3.23 9.35
CA LYS A 80 -5.49 4.08 8.95
C LYS A 80 -5.67 5.55 9.37
N CYS A 81 -6.84 5.90 9.90
CA CYS A 81 -7.14 7.25 10.36
C CYS A 81 -6.63 7.49 11.78
N LYS A 82 -6.06 8.68 11.99
CA LYS A 82 -5.77 9.25 13.30
C LYS A 82 -6.68 10.44 13.52
N ASN A 83 -6.88 10.85 14.77
CA ASN A 83 -7.76 11.98 15.12
C ASN A 83 -9.14 11.89 14.47
N LEU A 84 -9.68 10.68 14.39
CA LEU A 84 -10.97 10.41 13.78
C LEU A 84 -12.10 10.86 14.69
N LYS A 85 -12.98 11.80 14.21
CA LYS A 85 -14.13 12.32 14.93
C LYS A 85 -15.41 12.12 14.14
N ASP A 86 -16.47 11.75 14.84
CA ASP A 86 -17.82 11.53 14.32
C ASP A 86 -17.86 10.70 13.01
N PRO A 87 -17.21 9.51 12.96
CA PRO A 87 -17.17 8.73 11.77
C PRO A 87 -18.51 8.06 11.50
N ILE A 88 -18.92 8.06 10.23
CA ILE A 88 -19.90 7.12 9.69
C ILE A 88 -19.13 6.13 8.84
N GLU A 89 -19.24 4.86 9.20
CA GLU A 89 -18.47 3.78 8.58
C GLU A 89 -19.36 2.71 7.95
N ASP A 90 -18.84 2.07 6.92
CA ASP A 90 -19.37 0.83 6.36
C ASP A 90 -18.21 -0.15 6.10
N ASN A 91 -18.29 -1.34 6.68
CA ASN A 91 -17.27 -2.39 6.58
C ASN A 91 -15.82 -1.88 6.85
N GLY A 92 -15.64 -1.03 7.87
CA GLY A 92 -14.34 -0.44 8.23
C GLY A 92 -13.83 0.61 7.24
N ARG A 93 -14.71 1.16 6.40
CA ARG A 93 -14.43 2.25 5.47
C ARG A 93 -15.23 3.49 5.85
N ILE A 94 -14.59 4.65 5.80
CA ILE A 94 -15.19 5.92 6.13
C ILE A 94 -16.13 6.39 5.01
N LEU A 95 -17.40 6.60 5.36
CA LEU A 95 -18.37 7.29 4.50
C LEU A 95 -18.34 8.79 4.74
N SER A 96 -18.24 9.21 6.01
CA SER A 96 -18.05 10.60 6.41
C SER A 96 -17.38 10.71 7.77
N ALA A 97 -16.75 11.84 8.05
CA ALA A 97 -16.22 12.21 9.35
C ALA A 97 -16.12 13.72 9.46
N SER A 98 -16.30 14.28 10.68
CA SER A 98 -16.08 15.71 10.94
C SER A 98 -14.59 16.05 10.87
N THR A 99 -13.73 15.14 11.31
CA THR A 99 -12.26 15.29 11.19
C THR A 99 -11.61 13.94 11.08
N LEU A 100 -10.60 13.84 10.23
CA LEU A 100 -9.68 12.70 10.20
C LEU A 100 -8.30 13.14 9.73
N THR A 101 -7.27 12.46 10.24
CA THR A 101 -5.88 12.67 9.84
C THR A 101 -5.30 11.36 9.33
N MET A 102 -4.60 11.40 8.20
CA MET A 102 -3.91 10.22 7.66
C MET A 102 -2.68 10.60 6.84
N THR A 103 -1.78 9.65 6.63
CA THR A 103 -0.63 9.81 5.73
C THR A 103 -0.97 9.25 4.37
N LEU A 104 -0.77 10.03 3.32
CA LEU A 104 -1.21 9.76 1.95
C LEU A 104 -0.09 9.97 0.95
N THR A 105 -0.12 9.18 -0.11
CA THR A 105 0.64 9.44 -1.34
C THR A 105 -0.15 10.41 -2.26
N ASP A 106 0.53 10.95 -3.28
CA ASP A 106 -0.13 11.74 -4.34
C ASP A 106 -1.23 10.94 -5.07
N ILE A 107 -1.05 9.61 -5.18
CA ILE A 107 -2.02 8.72 -5.81
C ILE A 107 -3.27 8.59 -4.93
N ASP A 108 -3.07 8.38 -3.62
CA ASP A 108 -4.18 8.33 -2.66
C ASP A 108 -4.96 9.66 -2.64
N LEU A 109 -4.24 10.80 -2.71
CA LEU A 109 -4.86 12.13 -2.80
C LEU A 109 -5.73 12.27 -4.05
N LYS A 110 -5.27 11.77 -5.20
CA LYS A 110 -6.07 11.77 -6.44
C LYS A 110 -7.35 10.96 -6.27
N ILE A 111 -7.26 9.76 -5.68
CA ILE A 111 -8.44 8.91 -5.43
C ILE A 111 -9.41 9.62 -4.47
N ILE A 112 -8.92 10.19 -3.37
CA ILE A 112 -9.75 10.90 -2.40
C ILE A 112 -10.44 12.10 -3.05
N ASN A 113 -9.74 12.89 -3.84
CA ASN A 113 -10.33 14.02 -4.55
C ASN A 113 -11.40 13.62 -5.56
N GLN A 114 -11.32 12.42 -6.13
CA GLN A 114 -12.35 11.88 -7.01
C GLN A 114 -13.57 11.37 -6.25
N THR A 115 -13.37 10.74 -5.09
CA THR A 115 -14.39 9.99 -4.36
C THR A 115 -15.06 10.76 -3.23
N TYR A 116 -14.37 11.73 -2.62
CA TYR A 116 -14.84 12.49 -1.47
C TYR A 116 -14.94 13.99 -1.75
N THR A 117 -15.79 14.66 -0.96
CA THR A 117 -15.79 16.12 -0.75
C THR A 117 -15.31 16.40 0.67
N TYR A 118 -14.72 17.55 0.90
CA TYR A 118 -14.31 18.06 2.22
C TYR A 118 -14.29 19.58 2.19
N THR A 119 -14.44 20.22 3.37
CA THR A 119 -14.43 21.69 3.49
C THR A 119 -13.01 22.23 3.55
N ASN A 120 -12.09 21.49 4.19
CA ASN A 120 -10.69 21.90 4.31
C ASN A 120 -9.74 20.69 4.33
N ALA A 121 -8.50 20.91 3.90
CA ALA A 121 -7.41 19.94 3.97
C ALA A 121 -6.12 20.66 4.40
N ILE A 122 -5.59 20.31 5.58
CA ILE A 122 -4.35 20.85 6.11
C ILE A 122 -3.25 19.81 5.90
N PHE A 123 -2.23 20.19 5.15
CA PHE A 123 -1.07 19.36 4.84
C PHE A 123 0.08 19.67 5.79
N THR A 124 0.63 18.63 6.41
CA THR A 124 1.79 18.72 7.31
C THR A 124 2.77 17.59 6.98
N GLU A 125 4.00 17.69 7.46
CA GLU A 125 5.02 16.63 7.26
C GLU A 125 5.08 16.18 5.80
N THR A 126 5.19 17.14 4.87
CA THR A 126 5.12 16.87 3.44
C THR A 126 6.51 16.72 2.84
N TYR A 127 6.70 15.62 2.13
CA TYR A 127 7.91 15.30 1.38
C TYR A 127 7.56 15.10 -0.10
N MET A 128 8.50 15.45 -0.98
CA MET A 128 8.36 15.24 -2.41
C MET A 128 9.57 14.50 -2.99
N ALA A 129 9.36 13.83 -4.11
CA ALA A 129 10.41 13.11 -4.84
C ALA A 129 10.15 13.15 -6.34
N GLU A 130 11.20 12.95 -7.13
CA GLU A 130 11.06 12.65 -8.54
C GLU A 130 10.57 11.21 -8.75
N TYR A 131 9.80 11.02 -9.83
CA TYR A 131 9.43 9.70 -10.31
C TYR A 131 10.48 9.18 -11.29
N GLU A 132 11.08 8.05 -10.98
CA GLU A 132 12.05 7.36 -11.80
C GLU A 132 11.63 5.92 -12.11
N GLU A 133 12.25 5.34 -13.13
CA GLU A 133 12.07 3.93 -13.45
C GLU A 133 12.76 3.05 -12.41
N LEU A 134 12.11 1.94 -12.04
CA LEU A 134 12.75 0.94 -11.19
C LEU A 134 13.99 0.33 -11.88
N PRO A 135 14.99 -0.12 -11.11
CA PRO A 135 16.16 -0.78 -11.65
C PRO A 135 15.79 -1.89 -12.61
N GLN A 136 16.45 -1.95 -13.77
CA GLN A 136 16.16 -2.95 -14.80
C GLN A 136 16.36 -4.38 -14.30
N GLN A 137 17.28 -4.59 -13.36
CA GLN A 137 17.50 -5.90 -12.73
C GLN A 137 16.23 -6.36 -11.98
N LEU A 138 15.57 -5.46 -11.25
CA LEU A 138 14.32 -5.78 -10.55
C LEU A 138 13.21 -6.13 -11.54
N LYS A 139 13.04 -5.34 -12.60
CA LYS A 139 12.05 -5.63 -13.66
C LYS A 139 12.30 -6.99 -14.33
N LYS A 140 13.56 -7.32 -14.62
CA LYS A 140 13.95 -8.64 -15.18
C LYS A 140 13.60 -9.79 -14.23
N VAL A 141 13.80 -9.62 -12.93
CA VAL A 141 13.44 -10.62 -11.91
C VAL A 141 11.91 -10.82 -11.86
N VAL A 142 11.13 -9.74 -11.86
CA VAL A 142 9.66 -9.80 -11.90
C VAL A 142 9.19 -10.56 -13.14
N LEU A 143 9.71 -10.22 -14.33
CA LEU A 143 9.36 -10.87 -15.60
C LEU A 143 9.75 -12.35 -15.60
N LYS A 144 10.93 -12.71 -15.09
CA LYS A 144 11.38 -14.10 -14.97
C LYS A 144 10.39 -14.94 -14.16
N TYR A 145 9.99 -14.45 -12.98
CA TYR A 145 9.07 -15.21 -12.14
C TYR A 145 7.63 -15.22 -12.68
N PHE A 146 7.20 -14.15 -13.34
CA PHE A 146 5.92 -14.13 -14.05
C PHE A 146 5.87 -15.18 -15.16
N LYS A 147 6.91 -15.23 -16.02
CA LYS A 147 7.03 -16.20 -17.10
C LYS A 147 7.00 -17.62 -16.57
N GLY A 148 7.87 -17.95 -15.59
CA GLY A 148 7.91 -19.30 -15.01
C GLY A 148 6.59 -19.72 -14.38
N LYS A 149 5.91 -18.80 -13.62
CA LYS A 149 4.57 -19.05 -13.09
C LYS A 149 3.54 -19.34 -14.19
N THR A 150 3.62 -18.64 -15.33
CA THR A 150 2.62 -18.75 -16.40
C THR A 150 2.85 -20.03 -17.22
N GLU A 151 4.08 -20.34 -17.54
CA GLU A 151 4.46 -21.50 -18.36
C GLU A 151 4.29 -22.84 -17.63
N LEU A 152 4.45 -22.84 -16.30
CA LEU A 152 4.36 -24.07 -15.50
C LEU A 152 2.94 -24.35 -14.97
N LYS A 153 2.01 -23.42 -15.15
CA LYS A 153 0.65 -23.56 -14.63
C LYS A 153 -0.09 -24.72 -15.31
N GLY A 154 -0.55 -25.68 -14.50
CA GLY A 154 -1.36 -26.82 -14.97
C GLY A 154 -0.53 -27.99 -15.53
N ILE A 155 0.79 -27.98 -15.36
CA ILE A 155 1.67 -29.11 -15.70
C ILE A 155 1.91 -29.91 -14.42
N GLU A 156 1.26 -31.07 -14.25
CA GLU A 156 1.30 -31.89 -13.04
C GLU A 156 2.72 -32.25 -12.60
N GLU A 157 3.56 -32.69 -13.51
CA GLU A 157 4.96 -33.06 -13.24
C GLU A 157 5.83 -31.90 -12.75
N LYS A 158 5.38 -30.64 -12.95
CA LYS A 158 6.10 -29.41 -12.60
C LYS A 158 5.40 -28.57 -11.54
N GLU A 159 4.46 -29.12 -10.82
CA GLU A 159 3.68 -28.37 -9.81
C GLU A 159 4.57 -27.77 -8.71
N ASN A 160 5.58 -28.49 -8.23
CA ASN A 160 6.54 -27.99 -7.25
C ASN A 160 7.30 -26.76 -7.75
N ASP A 161 7.69 -26.74 -9.01
CA ASP A 161 8.38 -25.60 -9.60
C ASP A 161 7.40 -24.42 -9.81
N TYR A 162 6.17 -24.69 -10.25
CA TYR A 162 5.11 -23.69 -10.30
C TYR A 162 4.89 -23.01 -8.94
N ILE A 163 4.78 -23.79 -7.85
CA ILE A 163 4.59 -23.27 -6.49
C ILE A 163 5.78 -22.39 -6.09
N LYS A 164 7.01 -22.81 -6.37
CA LYS A 164 8.22 -22.01 -6.10
C LYS A 164 8.22 -20.68 -6.87
N PHE A 165 7.92 -20.70 -8.17
CA PHE A 165 7.85 -19.49 -8.99
C PHE A 165 6.73 -18.55 -8.50
N LYS A 166 5.55 -19.08 -8.20
CA LYS A 166 4.41 -18.33 -7.64
C LYS A 166 4.74 -17.72 -6.29
N GLY A 167 5.37 -18.49 -5.39
CA GLY A 167 5.79 -18.02 -4.08
C GLY A 167 6.80 -16.87 -4.18
N ARG A 168 7.87 -17.03 -4.97
CA ARG A 168 8.88 -15.97 -5.19
C ARG A 168 8.30 -14.73 -5.85
N PHE A 169 7.41 -14.91 -6.83
CA PHE A 169 6.71 -13.82 -7.49
C PHE A 169 5.86 -12.98 -6.53
N ASN A 170 5.12 -13.63 -5.64
CA ASN A 170 4.32 -12.96 -4.63
C ASN A 170 5.18 -12.32 -3.52
N ALA A 171 6.34 -12.91 -3.20
CA ALA A 171 7.26 -12.40 -2.20
C ALA A 171 7.94 -11.08 -2.59
N ILE A 172 8.05 -10.74 -3.88
CA ILE A 172 8.74 -9.52 -4.34
C ILE A 172 8.16 -8.27 -3.67
N TYR A 173 6.84 -8.13 -3.66
CA TYR A 173 6.18 -7.02 -2.98
C TYR A 173 6.40 -7.07 -1.46
N GLY A 174 6.23 -8.24 -0.84
CA GLY A 174 6.42 -8.43 0.60
C GLY A 174 7.82 -8.04 1.07
N LEU A 175 8.86 -8.29 0.26
CA LEU A 175 10.23 -7.89 0.55
C LEU A 175 10.41 -6.36 0.56
N MET A 176 9.65 -5.63 -0.26
CA MET A 176 9.69 -4.16 -0.27
C MET A 176 9.09 -3.54 0.98
N VAL A 177 8.07 -4.17 1.58
CA VAL A 177 7.31 -3.62 2.72
C VAL A 177 7.56 -4.35 4.04
N GLN A 178 8.61 -5.14 4.12
CA GLN A 178 9.01 -5.75 5.39
C GLN A 178 9.32 -4.67 6.42
N SER A 179 8.78 -4.84 7.64
CA SER A 179 9.23 -4.01 8.76
C SER A 179 10.73 -4.20 8.97
N PRO A 180 11.51 -3.13 8.96
CA PRO A 180 12.94 -3.23 9.25
C PRO A 180 13.19 -3.57 10.73
N ALA A 181 12.31 -3.12 11.62
CA ALA A 181 12.35 -3.46 13.04
C ALA A 181 11.53 -4.73 13.28
N LYS A 182 12.20 -5.79 13.74
CA LYS A 182 11.59 -7.06 14.13
C LYS A 182 11.95 -7.35 15.57
N LEU A 183 11.03 -7.94 16.31
CA LEU A 183 11.35 -8.55 17.59
C LEU A 183 12.42 -9.64 17.38
N LEU A 184 13.51 -9.53 18.11
CA LEU A 184 14.52 -10.57 18.19
C LEU A 184 14.11 -11.51 19.33
N ILE A 185 13.85 -12.76 19.00
CA ILE A 185 13.59 -13.80 20.00
C ILE A 185 14.91 -14.55 20.17
N GLU A 186 15.52 -14.42 21.33
CA GLU A 186 16.71 -15.18 21.70
C GLU A 186 16.28 -16.37 22.56
N TYR A 187 16.62 -17.57 22.15
CA TYR A 187 16.40 -18.78 22.92
C TYR A 187 17.61 -19.01 23.84
N SER A 188 17.36 -19.18 25.14
CA SER A 188 18.40 -19.61 26.09
C SER A 188 18.32 -21.11 26.24
N ASN A 189 19.48 -21.79 26.11
CA ASN A 189 19.58 -23.21 26.40
C ASN A 189 19.47 -23.53 27.91
N ASP A 190 19.66 -22.51 28.76
CA ASP A 190 19.62 -22.66 30.23
C ASP A 190 18.19 -22.68 30.79
N TYR A 191 17.22 -22.16 30.01
CA TYR A 191 15.81 -22.10 30.38
C TYR A 191 14.91 -22.41 29.16
N PRO A 192 14.79 -23.71 28.81
CA PRO A 192 14.05 -24.10 27.59
C PRO A 192 12.56 -23.79 27.65
N ASP A 193 11.99 -23.59 28.84
CA ASP A 193 10.57 -23.31 29.06
C ASP A 193 10.27 -21.78 29.15
N LEU A 194 11.27 -20.94 29.20
CA LEU A 194 11.12 -19.49 29.22
C LEU A 194 11.51 -18.95 27.84
N PHE A 195 10.50 -18.50 27.11
CA PHE A 195 10.72 -17.69 25.91
C PHE A 195 11.50 -16.45 26.32
N ALA A 196 12.72 -16.42 25.89
CA ALA A 196 13.68 -15.44 26.31
C ALA A 196 13.34 -14.04 25.78
N ASN A 197 13.91 -13.10 26.42
CA ASN A 197 14.02 -11.67 26.16
C ASN A 197 13.66 -11.26 24.74
N GLU A 198 12.44 -10.72 24.58
CA GLU A 198 12.05 -9.98 23.39
C GLU A 198 12.81 -8.65 23.40
N THR A 199 13.82 -8.53 22.57
CA THR A 199 14.53 -7.26 22.40
C THR A 199 13.94 -6.55 21.18
N GLU A 200 13.26 -5.45 21.43
CA GLU A 200 12.82 -4.55 20.35
C GLU A 200 14.05 -3.80 19.83
N ARG A 201 14.48 -4.14 18.61
CA ARG A 201 15.51 -3.36 17.94
C ARG A 201 14.95 -2.00 17.57
N THR A 202 15.63 -0.95 17.97
CA THR A 202 15.23 0.40 17.53
C THR A 202 15.38 0.52 16.01
N LEU A 203 14.53 1.33 15.38
CA LEU A 203 14.63 1.64 13.94
C LEU A 203 16.03 2.17 13.59
N GLU A 204 16.65 2.89 14.49
CA GLU A 204 17.99 3.46 14.33
C GLU A 204 19.09 2.39 14.25
N GLU A 205 19.06 1.38 15.11
CA GLU A 205 20.01 0.25 15.08
C GLU A 205 19.89 -0.56 13.79
N VAL A 206 18.65 -0.80 13.32
CA VAL A 206 18.40 -1.53 12.09
C VAL A 206 18.86 -0.70 10.89
N TYR A 207 18.60 0.60 10.91
CA TYR A 207 18.97 1.52 9.85
C TYR A 207 20.49 1.61 9.69
N ASN A 208 21.21 1.78 10.79
CA ASN A 208 22.67 1.86 10.80
C ASN A 208 23.37 0.56 10.37
N LYS A 209 22.78 -0.61 10.67
CA LYS A 209 23.34 -1.93 10.29
C LYS A 209 23.03 -2.34 8.85
N ASN A 210 21.88 -1.96 8.31
CA ASN A 210 21.33 -2.52 7.06
C ASN A 210 21.40 -1.60 5.84
N ILE A 211 21.75 -0.32 5.98
CA ILE A 211 21.78 0.64 4.86
C ILE A 211 22.66 0.15 3.70
N LYS A 212 23.75 -0.57 4.01
CA LYS A 212 24.68 -1.05 2.97
C LYS A 212 24.19 -2.28 2.20
N ASN A 213 23.17 -2.98 2.68
CA ASN A 213 22.74 -4.28 2.14
C ASN A 213 21.32 -4.29 1.56
N THR A 214 20.55 -3.22 1.68
CA THR A 214 19.18 -3.15 1.15
C THR A 214 19.17 -2.56 -0.25
N THR A 215 18.82 -3.38 -1.23
CA THR A 215 18.63 -2.97 -2.63
C THR A 215 17.19 -2.56 -2.94
N LEU A 216 16.25 -2.87 -2.04
CA LEU A 216 14.84 -2.56 -2.19
C LEU A 216 14.44 -1.44 -1.23
N LEU A 217 13.86 -0.37 -1.77
CA LEU A 217 13.44 0.78 -0.98
C LEU A 217 11.99 0.60 -0.51
N TYR A 218 11.73 0.83 0.78
CA TYR A 218 10.41 0.71 1.38
C TYR A 218 9.35 1.57 0.68
N GLN A 219 9.70 2.80 0.28
CA GLN A 219 8.79 3.68 -0.46
C GLN A 219 8.27 3.06 -1.75
N TRP A 220 9.05 2.21 -2.43
CA TRP A 220 8.55 1.53 -3.63
C TRP A 220 7.36 0.63 -3.32
N GLY A 221 7.40 -0.11 -2.22
CA GLY A 221 6.28 -0.94 -1.77
C GLY A 221 5.04 -0.12 -1.41
N VAL A 222 5.22 1.05 -0.81
CA VAL A 222 4.11 1.98 -0.53
C VAL A 222 3.43 2.41 -1.83
N TRP A 223 4.22 2.81 -2.86
CA TRP A 223 3.68 3.18 -4.16
C TRP A 223 3.12 2.02 -4.96
N VAL A 224 3.67 0.80 -4.83
CA VAL A 224 3.07 -0.41 -5.42
C VAL A 224 1.63 -0.60 -4.92
N THR A 225 1.39 -0.44 -3.63
CA THR A 225 0.02 -0.53 -3.08
C THR A 225 -0.86 0.63 -3.51
N ALA A 226 -0.33 1.83 -3.60
CA ALA A 226 -1.08 2.99 -4.07
C ALA A 226 -1.51 2.82 -5.53
N TRP A 227 -0.59 2.46 -6.44
CA TRP A 227 -0.88 2.18 -7.85
C TRP A 227 -1.82 0.99 -8.05
N ALA A 228 -1.75 -0.03 -7.19
CA ALA A 228 -2.66 -1.17 -7.27
C ALA A 228 -4.11 -0.83 -6.88
N ARG A 229 -4.31 0.25 -6.14
CA ARG A 229 -5.63 0.79 -5.78
C ARG A 229 -6.18 1.78 -6.80
N TRP A 230 -5.32 2.43 -7.58
CA TRP A 230 -5.67 3.32 -8.68
C TRP A 230 -6.24 2.53 -9.87
#